data_7daf662f076179ee7a3e073a387e2b51
#
_entry.id   7daf662f076179ee7a3e073a387e2b51
#
_cell.length_a   1.000
_cell.length_b   1.000
_cell.length_c   1.000
_cell.angle_alpha   90.00
_cell.angle_beta   90.00
_cell.angle_gamma   90.00
#
_symmetry.space_group_name_H-M   'P 1'
#
loop_
_entity.id
_entity.type
_entity.pdbx_description
1 polymer ?
#
loop_
_entity_poly.entity_id
_entity_poly.type
_entity_poly.pdbx_seq_one_letter_code
_entity_poly.pdbx_strand_id
1 'polypeptide(L)'
;MTRTLLLLASLASAPLAQQDPWAEAFTFDRVSVPPGVDPQIGGIDKMPSGRLAVCFHRGEVLIYDPADDAWSQFGEGLHEPLGLLVEDERSILVMQRCELTRLRDTDGDGSADEYETVYDAFGLSGNYHEFGFGPARDADGDLYVALGTASNGAGVRAEIRGEWSDLGVDRARMLSGKGWGKVKVAAGRMYSRVPWRGWVMRLSPDGKEVTPFASGFRTPDGIGFDAEGRLLVADNQGDWLGTSKVHHVREGGFYGHPASLVWREGWDRAALEVPVEELEELRTPAMALLPQGEIANSPTQPLAIPAGTFGPLARQTIIGEMNQTSLVRLLPDCDGEVSQAAAVPFLRSEALGRGNHRMVFTDDGSLWIGKTHLSWAGSDGLVRVRWKGPSAGLFAVAKVQLETSGFCLRLTEPADGANLDKIAVRSHRYHYHRAYGSPKVDERPEAIAAAVLEDGGRTLRVRLSEPVTAQVYTIDLGSVRSSAGRQLLGDKVYYTVVAAR
;
A
#
# COMPACT_ATOMS: atom_id res chain seq x y z
N MET A 1 53.97 -54.51 4.55
CA MET A 1 52.69 -54.29 5.20
C MET A 1 52.12 -52.92 4.76
N THR A 2 51.33 -52.95 3.72
CA THR A 2 50.76 -51.74 3.08
C THR A 2 49.32 -51.57 3.65
N ARG A 3 49.08 -50.45 4.38
CA ARG A 3 47.75 -50.09 4.86
C ARG A 3 47.04 -49.25 3.83
N THR A 4 45.96 -49.80 3.25
CA THR A 4 45.04 -49.11 2.38
C THR A 4 44.06 -48.31 3.25
N LEU A 5 44.07 -46.96 3.14
CA LEU A 5 43.05 -46.10 3.72
C LEU A 5 41.84 -46.06 2.78
N LEU A 6 40.69 -46.54 3.24
CA LEU A 6 39.40 -46.27 2.60
C LEU A 6 38.90 -44.89 3.03
N LEU A 7 38.81 -43.94 2.08
CA LEU A 7 38.07 -42.68 2.24
C LEU A 7 36.58 -42.98 2.01
N LEU A 8 35.78 -42.90 3.07
CA LEU A 8 34.33 -42.82 2.99
C LEU A 8 33.95 -41.38 2.61
N ALA A 9 33.55 -41.14 1.37
CA ALA A 9 32.92 -39.88 0.97
C ALA A 9 31.47 -39.84 1.48
N SER A 10 31.21 -39.01 2.48
CA SER A 10 29.84 -38.65 2.89
C SER A 10 29.20 -37.81 1.82
N LEU A 11 28.25 -38.36 1.09
CA LEU A 11 27.32 -37.58 0.25
C LEU A 11 26.41 -36.77 1.19
N ALA A 12 26.78 -35.50 1.40
CA ALA A 12 25.88 -34.55 1.99
C ALA A 12 24.74 -34.33 0.98
N SER A 13 23.54 -34.82 1.26
CA SER A 13 22.33 -34.48 0.53
C SER A 13 22.12 -33.00 0.64
N ALA A 14 22.23 -32.25 -0.52
CA ALA A 14 21.82 -30.87 -0.57
C ALA A 14 20.36 -30.78 -0.09
N PRO A 15 19.99 -29.80 0.75
CA PRO A 15 18.60 -29.59 1.12
C PRO A 15 17.79 -29.39 -0.16
N LEU A 16 16.72 -30.17 -0.32
CA LEU A 16 15.73 -29.94 -1.37
C LEU A 16 15.30 -28.48 -1.25
N ALA A 17 15.54 -27.68 -2.29
CA ALA A 17 15.05 -26.31 -2.34
C ALA A 17 13.54 -26.37 -2.07
N GLN A 18 13.10 -25.68 -1.01
CA GLN A 18 11.69 -25.62 -0.67
C GLN A 18 10.97 -25.03 -1.88
N GLN A 19 10.05 -25.78 -2.49
CA GLN A 19 9.30 -25.32 -3.65
C GLN A 19 8.57 -24.03 -3.28
N ASP A 20 8.66 -23.01 -4.14
CA ASP A 20 7.93 -21.77 -3.98
C ASP A 20 6.48 -21.97 -4.46
N PRO A 21 5.50 -22.07 -3.56
CA PRO A 21 4.14 -22.41 -3.93
C PRO A 21 3.45 -21.28 -4.76
N TRP A 22 3.97 -20.06 -4.69
CA TRP A 22 3.50 -18.98 -5.54
C TRP A 22 4.02 -19.12 -6.97
N ALA A 23 5.26 -19.55 -7.15
CA ALA A 23 5.83 -19.82 -8.46
C ALA A 23 5.19 -21.05 -9.15
N GLU A 24 4.54 -21.93 -8.40
CA GLU A 24 3.71 -22.99 -8.99
C GLU A 24 2.45 -22.43 -9.66
N ALA A 25 1.81 -21.42 -9.05
CA ALA A 25 0.56 -20.84 -9.54
C ALA A 25 0.75 -19.63 -10.48
N PHE A 26 1.88 -18.92 -10.40
CA PHE A 26 2.15 -17.69 -11.15
C PHE A 26 3.51 -17.74 -11.87
N THR A 27 3.64 -16.95 -12.95
CA THR A 27 4.93 -16.60 -13.54
C THR A 27 5.34 -15.19 -13.13
N PHE A 28 6.65 -14.93 -13.11
CA PHE A 28 7.25 -13.64 -12.77
C PHE A 28 8.29 -13.32 -13.86
N ASP A 29 7.94 -12.45 -14.80
CA ASP A 29 8.79 -12.10 -15.93
C ASP A 29 9.36 -10.69 -15.70
N ARG A 30 10.68 -10.54 -15.66
CA ARG A 30 11.35 -9.23 -15.54
C ARG A 30 11.48 -8.60 -16.90
N VAL A 31 11.18 -7.29 -16.98
CA VAL A 31 11.33 -6.48 -18.19
C VAL A 31 12.52 -5.53 -18.00
N SER A 32 13.38 -5.47 -18.99
CA SER A 32 14.54 -4.57 -18.97
C SER A 32 14.12 -3.13 -19.25
N VAL A 33 14.57 -2.22 -18.40
CA VAL A 33 14.42 -0.77 -18.63
C VAL A 33 15.55 -0.30 -19.56
N PRO A 34 15.31 0.69 -20.45
CA PRO A 34 16.33 1.18 -21.37
C PRO A 34 17.60 1.67 -20.67
N PRO A 35 18.79 1.44 -21.25
CA PRO A 35 20.04 1.98 -20.74
C PRO A 35 19.99 3.51 -20.60
N GLY A 36 20.45 4.03 -19.47
CA GLY A 36 20.48 5.47 -19.21
C GLY A 36 19.29 5.99 -18.40
N VAL A 37 18.19 5.23 -18.33
CA VAL A 37 17.04 5.53 -17.47
C VAL A 37 17.29 4.92 -16.08
N ASP A 38 17.07 5.70 -15.02
CA ASP A 38 17.08 5.19 -13.65
C ASP A 38 15.83 4.32 -13.46
N PRO A 39 15.94 3.00 -13.24
CA PRO A 39 14.80 2.09 -13.32
C PRO A 39 13.85 2.15 -12.12
N GLN A 40 13.85 3.24 -11.36
CA GLN A 40 12.91 3.49 -10.27
C GLN A 40 11.58 4.02 -10.81
N ILE A 41 10.55 3.17 -10.77
CA ILE A 41 9.23 3.49 -11.34
C ILE A 41 8.36 4.20 -10.30
N GLY A 42 7.93 5.43 -10.64
CA GLY A 42 7.04 6.26 -9.84
C GLY A 42 5.57 6.07 -10.15
N GLY A 43 5.22 5.69 -11.38
CA GLY A 43 3.85 5.45 -11.83
C GLY A 43 3.79 4.52 -13.03
N ILE A 44 2.68 3.79 -13.16
CA ILE A 44 2.40 2.92 -14.31
C ILE A 44 0.90 2.87 -14.56
N ASP A 45 0.48 2.99 -15.81
CA ASP A 45 -0.91 2.79 -16.20
C ASP A 45 -1.01 2.22 -17.63
N LYS A 46 -2.16 1.65 -17.94
CA LYS A 46 -2.46 1.02 -19.22
C LYS A 46 -3.03 2.04 -20.21
N MET A 47 -2.47 2.10 -21.40
CA MET A 47 -3.03 2.84 -22.53
C MET A 47 -4.17 2.06 -23.21
N PRO A 48 -5.11 2.72 -23.90
CA PRO A 48 -6.17 2.05 -24.67
C PRO A 48 -5.64 1.06 -25.71
N SER A 49 -4.47 1.31 -26.29
CA SER A 49 -3.76 0.41 -27.23
C SER A 49 -3.24 -0.89 -26.59
N GLY A 50 -3.24 -0.99 -25.25
CA GLY A 50 -2.63 -2.09 -24.51
C GLY A 50 -1.15 -1.89 -24.19
N ARG A 51 -0.53 -0.79 -24.66
CA ARG A 51 0.80 -0.35 -24.21
C ARG A 51 0.74 0.15 -22.77
N LEU A 52 1.89 0.34 -22.14
CA LEU A 52 2.01 0.85 -20.77
C LEU A 52 2.71 2.22 -20.78
N ALA A 53 2.10 3.19 -20.15
CA ALA A 53 2.76 4.43 -19.78
C ALA A 53 3.44 4.26 -18.42
N VAL A 54 4.71 4.63 -18.33
CA VAL A 54 5.55 4.44 -17.15
C VAL A 54 6.32 5.72 -16.85
N CYS A 55 6.14 6.32 -15.66
CA CYS A 55 7.00 7.43 -15.24
C CYS A 55 8.09 6.94 -14.29
N PHE A 56 9.27 7.53 -14.45
CA PHE A 56 10.46 7.22 -13.69
C PHE A 56 10.80 8.36 -12.73
N HIS A 57 11.38 8.02 -11.60
CA HIS A 57 11.61 8.97 -10.50
C HIS A 57 12.47 10.18 -10.88
N ARG A 58 13.32 10.09 -11.91
CA ARG A 58 14.12 11.21 -12.41
C ARG A 58 13.42 12.12 -13.40
N GLY A 59 12.17 11.79 -13.77
CA GLY A 59 11.30 12.69 -14.52
C GLY A 59 11.00 12.29 -15.94
N GLU A 60 11.41 11.11 -16.38
CA GLU A 60 11.07 10.55 -17.69
C GLU A 60 9.67 9.90 -17.64
N VAL A 61 8.93 10.00 -18.74
CA VAL A 61 7.73 9.20 -19.06
C VAL A 61 8.00 8.43 -20.33
N LEU A 62 8.01 7.09 -20.22
CA LEU A 62 8.22 6.21 -21.36
C LEU A 62 6.96 5.38 -21.62
N ILE A 63 6.77 5.01 -22.88
CA ILE A 63 5.77 4.06 -23.32
C ILE A 63 6.45 2.72 -23.59
N TYR A 64 5.98 1.66 -22.95
CA TYR A 64 6.41 0.30 -23.19
C TYR A 64 5.38 -0.45 -24.03
N ASP A 65 5.82 -1.04 -25.12
CA ASP A 65 5.02 -1.94 -25.95
C ASP A 65 5.34 -3.40 -25.60
N PRO A 66 4.42 -4.13 -24.92
CA PRO A 66 4.66 -5.53 -24.57
C PRO A 66 4.68 -6.49 -25.76
N ALA A 67 4.17 -6.09 -26.94
CA ALA A 67 4.13 -6.94 -28.12
C ALA A 67 5.49 -7.01 -28.80
N ASP A 68 6.21 -5.88 -28.84
CA ASP A 68 7.50 -5.74 -29.51
C ASP A 68 8.67 -5.70 -28.50
N ASP A 69 8.41 -5.75 -27.20
CA ASP A 69 9.39 -5.55 -26.11
C ASP A 69 10.20 -4.26 -26.33
N ALA A 70 9.51 -3.17 -26.67
CA ALA A 70 10.11 -1.91 -27.08
C ALA A 70 9.68 -0.74 -26.20
N TRP A 71 10.61 0.19 -26.00
CA TRP A 71 10.38 1.44 -25.27
C TRP A 71 10.50 2.64 -26.18
N SER A 72 9.62 3.63 -26.01
CA SER A 72 9.73 4.95 -26.62
C SER A 72 9.55 6.04 -25.57
N GLN A 73 10.21 7.18 -25.77
CA GLN A 73 10.06 8.33 -24.89
C GLN A 73 8.76 9.06 -25.22
N PHE A 74 7.98 9.41 -24.19
CA PHE A 74 6.78 10.23 -24.32
C PHE A 74 6.99 11.62 -23.74
N GLY A 75 7.68 11.74 -22.59
CA GLY A 75 7.96 13.04 -21.96
C GLY A 75 9.14 12.96 -21.01
N GLU A 76 9.63 14.11 -20.57
CA GLU A 76 10.75 14.22 -19.63
C GLU A 76 10.71 15.56 -18.85
N GLY A 77 11.65 15.73 -17.93
CA GLY A 77 11.83 16.98 -17.19
C GLY A 77 10.88 17.15 -16.00
N LEU A 78 10.19 16.11 -15.59
CA LEU A 78 9.29 16.13 -14.44
C LEU A 78 10.07 16.06 -13.12
N HIS A 79 9.47 16.55 -12.04
CA HIS A 79 10.10 16.60 -10.71
C HIS A 79 9.62 15.45 -9.82
N GLU A 80 10.41 14.39 -9.73
CA GLU A 80 10.16 13.21 -8.86
C GLU A 80 8.70 12.71 -8.95
N PRO A 81 8.23 12.26 -10.13
CA PRO A 81 6.87 11.79 -10.29
C PRO A 81 6.64 10.48 -9.53
N LEU A 82 5.51 10.41 -8.78
CA LEU A 82 5.11 9.26 -7.96
C LEU A 82 3.69 8.79 -8.23
N GLY A 83 3.18 9.07 -9.40
CA GLY A 83 1.93 8.55 -9.90
C GLY A 83 1.63 8.99 -11.31
N LEU A 84 0.86 8.18 -12.03
CA LEU A 84 0.52 8.38 -13.42
C LEU A 84 -0.89 7.84 -13.68
N LEU A 85 -1.65 8.52 -14.53
CA LEU A 85 -2.95 8.11 -15.00
C LEU A 85 -3.09 8.44 -16.47
N VAL A 86 -3.37 7.44 -17.29
CA VAL A 86 -3.64 7.61 -18.71
C VAL A 86 -5.07 8.13 -18.92
N GLU A 87 -5.23 9.22 -19.65
CA GLU A 87 -6.54 9.73 -20.06
C GLU A 87 -6.95 9.15 -21.42
N ASP A 88 -6.01 9.12 -22.37
CA ASP A 88 -6.16 8.50 -23.68
C ASP A 88 -4.78 8.18 -24.31
N GLU A 89 -4.72 7.91 -25.62
CA GLU A 89 -3.47 7.58 -26.34
C GLU A 89 -2.46 8.72 -26.39
N ARG A 90 -2.89 9.94 -26.13
CA ARG A 90 -2.10 11.17 -26.30
C ARG A 90 -2.06 12.05 -25.05
N SER A 91 -2.76 11.66 -23.99
CA SER A 91 -2.89 12.48 -22.78
C SER A 91 -2.64 11.64 -21.53
N ILE A 92 -1.69 12.11 -20.72
CA ILE A 92 -1.26 11.44 -19.49
C ILE A 92 -1.18 12.46 -18.35
N LEU A 93 -1.86 12.18 -17.24
CA LEU A 93 -1.71 12.91 -15.99
C LEU A 93 -0.56 12.32 -15.18
N VAL A 94 0.33 13.17 -14.67
CA VAL A 94 1.46 12.75 -13.84
C VAL A 94 1.49 13.56 -12.55
N MET A 95 1.46 12.88 -11.40
CA MET A 95 1.61 13.51 -10.10
C MET A 95 3.09 13.65 -9.78
N GLN A 96 3.55 14.88 -9.82
CA GLN A 96 4.90 15.28 -9.42
C GLN A 96 4.94 15.67 -7.93
N ARG A 97 6.13 15.88 -7.39
CA ARG A 97 6.31 16.45 -6.05
C ARG A 97 5.65 17.83 -5.91
N CYS A 98 5.68 18.61 -6.96
CA CYS A 98 5.26 20.03 -6.94
C CYS A 98 3.88 20.27 -7.53
N GLU A 99 3.34 19.39 -8.37
CA GLU A 99 2.06 19.61 -9.07
C GLU A 99 1.51 18.33 -9.70
N LEU A 100 0.23 18.38 -10.09
CA LEU A 100 -0.36 17.45 -11.05
C LEU A 100 -0.27 18.08 -12.43
N THR A 101 0.45 17.44 -13.34
CA THR A 101 0.71 17.92 -14.70
C THR A 101 0.05 17.00 -15.71
N ARG A 102 -0.58 17.57 -16.73
CA ARG A 102 -1.04 16.86 -17.92
C ARG A 102 -0.05 17.03 -19.05
N LEU A 103 0.42 15.91 -19.57
CA LEU A 103 1.26 15.83 -20.75
C LEU A 103 0.40 15.48 -21.95
N ARG A 104 0.53 16.21 -23.06
CA ARG A 104 -0.20 15.95 -24.31
C ARG A 104 0.73 15.89 -25.49
N ASP A 105 0.49 14.92 -26.35
CA ASP A 105 1.00 14.81 -27.71
C ASP A 105 -0.05 15.47 -28.64
N THR A 106 0.13 16.74 -29.02
CA THR A 106 -0.86 17.49 -29.79
C THR A 106 -0.74 17.26 -31.29
N ASP A 107 0.45 16.95 -31.79
CA ASP A 107 0.71 16.73 -33.22
C ASP A 107 0.70 15.25 -33.64
N GLY A 108 0.75 14.31 -32.69
CA GLY A 108 0.59 12.87 -32.93
C GLY A 108 1.88 12.17 -33.32
N ASP A 109 3.04 12.70 -32.94
CA ASP A 109 4.32 12.10 -33.21
C ASP A 109 4.76 11.04 -32.18
N GLY A 110 3.98 10.90 -31.10
CA GLY A 110 4.22 9.94 -30.01
C GLY A 110 5.00 10.53 -28.84
N SER A 111 5.25 11.84 -28.83
CA SER A 111 5.93 12.56 -27.77
C SER A 111 5.08 13.76 -27.30
N ALA A 112 5.10 14.04 -26.00
CA ALA A 112 4.36 15.19 -25.44
C ALA A 112 5.05 16.50 -25.79
N ASP A 113 4.32 17.40 -26.42
CA ASP A 113 4.73 18.76 -26.77
C ASP A 113 4.01 19.85 -25.96
N GLU A 114 2.97 19.49 -25.19
CA GLU A 114 2.26 20.36 -24.26
C GLU A 114 2.31 19.80 -22.83
N TYR A 115 2.66 20.67 -21.87
CA TYR A 115 2.68 20.41 -20.44
C TYR A 115 1.78 21.40 -19.73
N GLU A 116 0.63 20.94 -19.25
CA GLU A 116 -0.37 21.76 -18.57
C GLU A 116 -0.34 21.49 -17.07
N THR A 117 -0.15 22.52 -16.24
CA THR A 117 -0.36 22.42 -14.79
C THR A 117 -1.87 22.30 -14.50
N VAL A 118 -2.31 21.16 -14.02
CA VAL A 118 -3.71 20.90 -13.65
C VAL A 118 -3.99 21.33 -12.21
N TYR A 119 -3.04 21.05 -11.29
CA TYR A 119 -3.21 21.40 -9.88
C TYR A 119 -1.87 21.62 -9.20
N ASP A 120 -1.65 22.79 -8.66
CA ASP A 120 -0.46 23.15 -7.89
C ASP A 120 -0.79 23.96 -6.61
N ALA A 121 -2.07 24.15 -6.28
CA ALA A 121 -2.53 24.96 -5.15
C ALA A 121 -2.30 24.30 -3.77
N PHE A 122 -1.30 23.45 -3.65
CA PHE A 122 -0.79 22.93 -2.38
C PHE A 122 0.61 23.48 -2.09
N GLY A 123 0.97 23.50 -0.80
CA GLY A 123 2.23 24.09 -0.37
C GLY A 123 3.44 23.20 -0.65
N LEU A 124 4.60 23.84 -0.78
CA LEU A 124 5.91 23.19 -0.90
C LEU A 124 6.93 23.96 -0.06
N SER A 125 7.58 23.29 0.90
CA SER A 125 8.63 23.89 1.73
C SER A 125 10.05 23.44 1.35
N GLY A 126 10.18 22.62 0.31
CA GLY A 126 11.43 22.00 -0.11
C GLY A 126 11.95 20.93 0.86
N ASN A 127 11.12 20.48 1.80
CA ASN A 127 11.43 19.30 2.61
C ASN A 127 11.39 18.04 1.76
N TYR A 128 12.40 17.17 1.91
CA TYR A 128 12.53 15.97 1.07
C TYR A 128 11.35 15.01 1.17
N HIS A 129 10.57 15.06 2.26
CA HIS A 129 9.48 14.13 2.54
C HIS A 129 8.10 14.62 2.06
N GLU A 130 7.99 15.82 1.50
CA GLU A 130 6.76 16.38 0.96
C GLU A 130 6.44 15.80 -0.41
N PHE A 131 6.15 14.50 -0.47
CA PHE A 131 5.74 13.83 -1.71
C PHE A 131 4.28 14.12 -2.06
N GLY A 132 3.93 13.94 -3.35
CA GLY A 132 2.58 13.86 -3.88
C GLY A 132 2.34 12.49 -4.51
N PHE A 133 1.17 11.89 -4.28
CA PHE A 133 0.82 10.53 -4.73
C PHE A 133 -0.54 10.52 -5.43
N GLY A 134 -0.75 9.59 -6.34
CA GLY A 134 -1.93 9.50 -7.19
C GLY A 134 -1.61 9.97 -8.62
N PRO A 135 -2.58 10.46 -9.42
CA PRO A 135 -3.99 10.53 -9.07
C PRO A 135 -4.67 9.16 -9.13
N ALA A 136 -5.73 8.98 -8.34
CA ALA A 136 -6.71 7.93 -8.51
C ALA A 136 -7.99 8.55 -9.06
N ARG A 137 -8.72 7.83 -9.96
CA ARG A 137 -9.97 8.30 -10.58
C ARG A 137 -11.13 7.44 -10.11
N ASP A 138 -12.23 8.06 -9.69
CA ASP A 138 -13.45 7.35 -9.37
C ASP A 138 -14.36 7.12 -10.60
N ALA A 139 -15.54 6.55 -10.37
CA ALA A 139 -16.50 6.23 -11.44
C ALA A 139 -17.17 7.47 -12.04
N ASP A 140 -17.19 8.60 -11.32
CA ASP A 140 -17.74 9.87 -11.77
C ASP A 140 -16.70 10.71 -12.51
N GLY A 141 -15.43 10.26 -12.49
CA GLY A 141 -14.29 10.90 -13.15
C GLY A 141 -13.51 11.84 -12.25
N ASP A 142 -13.92 12.03 -11.00
CA ASP A 142 -13.19 12.85 -10.03
C ASP A 142 -11.81 12.25 -9.74
N LEU A 143 -10.83 13.14 -9.58
CA LEU A 143 -9.45 12.75 -9.31
C LEU A 143 -9.11 12.96 -7.84
N TYR A 144 -8.34 12.03 -7.28
CA TYR A 144 -7.89 12.10 -5.89
C TYR A 144 -6.37 12.03 -5.81
N VAL A 145 -5.77 13.01 -5.14
CA VAL A 145 -4.33 13.05 -4.87
C VAL A 145 -4.07 13.08 -3.37
N ALA A 146 -3.00 12.43 -2.93
CA ALA A 146 -2.62 12.37 -1.53
C ALA A 146 -1.27 13.05 -1.30
N LEU A 147 -1.18 13.92 -0.29
CA LEU A 147 -0.05 14.79 -0.03
C LEU A 147 0.64 14.40 1.29
N GLY A 148 1.88 13.96 1.22
CA GLY A 148 2.69 13.59 2.37
C GLY A 148 3.11 14.79 3.22
N THR A 149 3.33 14.56 4.53
CA THR A 149 3.85 15.55 5.47
C THR A 149 5.36 15.79 5.33
N ALA A 150 5.86 16.90 5.82
CA ALA A 150 7.29 17.13 5.99
C ALA A 150 7.87 16.30 7.15
N SER A 151 9.16 15.98 7.07
CA SER A 151 9.90 15.25 8.11
C SER A 151 10.94 16.13 8.80
N ASN A 152 11.08 16.00 10.11
CA ASN A 152 12.13 16.65 10.86
C ASN A 152 13.54 16.05 10.62
N GLY A 153 13.66 15.04 9.75
CA GLY A 153 14.94 14.48 9.29
C GLY A 153 15.72 15.42 8.39
N ALA A 154 15.03 16.40 7.75
CA ALA A 154 15.63 17.47 6.96
C ALA A 154 14.96 18.81 7.27
N GLY A 155 15.61 19.90 6.86
CA GLY A 155 15.08 21.25 7.02
C GLY A 155 14.06 21.63 5.94
N VAL A 156 13.56 22.84 6.05
CA VAL A 156 12.80 23.53 5.01
C VAL A 156 13.72 24.54 4.31
N ARG A 157 13.38 24.93 3.09
CA ARG A 157 14.09 25.97 2.34
C ARG A 157 13.49 27.35 2.61
N ALA A 158 14.21 28.41 2.24
CA ALA A 158 13.70 29.77 2.30
C ALA A 158 12.63 30.01 1.22
N GLU A 159 12.81 29.40 0.05
CA GLU A 159 11.90 29.43 -1.07
C GLU A 159 10.78 28.42 -0.82
N ILE A 160 9.62 28.90 -0.46
CA ILE A 160 8.42 28.10 -0.22
C ILE A 160 7.28 28.58 -1.11
N ARG A 161 6.42 27.64 -1.48
CA ARG A 161 5.14 27.93 -2.14
C ARG A 161 4.00 27.73 -1.14
N GLY A 162 3.07 28.68 -1.14
CA GLY A 162 1.89 28.67 -0.29
C GLY A 162 2.09 29.44 1.03
N GLU A 163 0.97 29.61 1.74
CA GLU A 163 0.95 30.22 3.05
C GLU A 163 1.75 29.38 4.05
N TRP A 164 2.40 30.07 4.99
CA TRP A 164 3.12 29.41 6.07
C TRP A 164 2.31 29.43 7.35
N SER A 165 2.11 28.28 7.99
CA SER A 165 1.51 28.17 9.32
C SER A 165 2.59 28.24 10.41
N ASP A 166 2.51 29.30 11.25
CA ASP A 166 3.34 29.46 12.45
C ASP A 166 2.78 28.73 13.68
N LEU A 167 1.66 28.05 13.54
CA LEU A 167 0.97 27.37 14.65
C LEU A 167 1.92 26.39 15.37
N GLY A 168 2.38 26.76 16.57
CA GLY A 168 3.32 26.03 17.40
C GLY A 168 4.80 26.14 16.99
N VAL A 169 5.16 26.84 15.91
CA VAL A 169 6.55 27.02 15.47
C VAL A 169 6.75 28.31 14.70
N ASP A 170 7.73 29.10 15.10
CA ASP A 170 8.17 30.31 14.41
C ASP A 170 8.94 29.97 13.12
N ARG A 171 8.51 30.53 11.98
CA ARG A 171 9.12 30.34 10.65
C ARG A 171 10.58 30.80 10.60
N ALA A 172 10.85 32.00 11.14
CA ALA A 172 12.20 32.57 11.10
C ALA A 172 13.18 31.69 11.87
N ARG A 173 12.73 31.10 12.96
CA ARG A 173 13.52 30.14 13.75
C ARG A 173 13.75 28.83 13.01
N MET A 174 12.78 28.31 12.29
CA MET A 174 12.96 27.10 11.46
C MET A 174 13.96 27.34 10.33
N LEU A 175 13.90 28.49 9.66
CA LEU A 175 14.78 28.83 8.53
C LEU A 175 16.19 29.17 8.98
N SER A 176 16.40 29.69 10.22
CA SER A 176 17.71 30.12 10.70
C SER A 176 18.72 28.98 10.89
N GLY A 177 18.27 27.74 10.97
CA GLY A 177 19.10 26.58 11.32
C GLY A 177 19.62 26.59 12.77
N LYS A 178 19.50 27.71 13.50
CA LYS A 178 19.95 27.85 14.89
C LYS A 178 18.92 27.26 15.85
N GLY A 179 19.39 26.39 16.74
CA GLY A 179 18.50 25.75 17.71
C GLY A 179 17.52 24.74 17.06
N TRP A 180 17.86 24.24 15.90
CA TRP A 180 17.04 23.28 15.13
C TRP A 180 16.52 22.11 15.99
N GLY A 181 17.30 21.57 16.90
CA GLY A 181 16.87 20.51 17.80
C GLY A 181 15.64 20.88 18.64
N LYS A 182 15.54 22.12 19.14
CA LYS A 182 14.38 22.62 19.89
C LYS A 182 13.17 22.87 18.98
N VAL A 183 13.39 23.41 17.79
CA VAL A 183 12.35 23.60 16.75
C VAL A 183 11.82 22.25 16.32
N LYS A 184 12.71 21.30 16.08
CA LYS A 184 12.40 19.93 15.69
C LYS A 184 11.48 19.23 16.70
N VAL A 185 11.76 19.38 17.99
CA VAL A 185 10.91 18.82 19.06
C VAL A 185 9.53 19.50 19.07
N ALA A 186 9.48 20.83 18.95
CA ALA A 186 8.23 21.59 18.95
C ALA A 186 7.37 21.30 17.73
N ALA A 187 7.99 21.10 16.55
CA ALA A 187 7.27 20.74 15.33
C ALA A 187 6.78 19.27 15.31
N GLY A 188 7.33 18.43 16.18
CA GLY A 188 7.13 16.97 16.11
C GLY A 188 8.07 16.30 15.10
N ARG A 189 7.91 14.98 14.91
CA ARG A 189 8.71 14.21 13.94
C ARG A 189 8.27 14.50 12.50
N MET A 190 6.97 14.46 12.27
CA MET A 190 6.34 14.86 11.02
C MET A 190 5.53 16.12 11.27
N TYR A 191 5.50 17.02 10.31
CA TYR A 191 4.83 18.30 10.45
C TYR A 191 4.24 18.79 9.11
N SER A 192 3.31 19.74 9.18
CA SER A 192 2.72 20.43 8.03
C SER A 192 2.81 21.93 8.27
N ARG A 193 3.53 22.66 7.42
CA ARG A 193 3.73 24.12 7.55
C ARG A 193 3.26 24.89 6.32
N VAL A 194 3.02 24.17 5.25
CA VAL A 194 2.51 24.70 3.98
C VAL A 194 1.21 23.97 3.62
N PRO A 195 0.31 24.58 2.84
CA PRO A 195 -1.06 24.10 2.67
C PRO A 195 -1.18 22.66 2.23
N TRP A 196 -2.14 21.98 2.82
CA TRP A 196 -2.67 20.68 2.46
C TRP A 196 -1.70 19.48 2.65
N ARG A 197 -0.54 19.67 3.28
CA ARG A 197 0.32 18.53 3.59
C ARG A 197 -0.29 17.64 4.69
N GLY A 198 -0.41 16.35 4.39
CA GLY A 198 -1.12 15.36 5.20
C GLY A 198 -2.62 15.25 4.86
N TRP A 199 -3.03 15.70 3.66
CA TRP A 199 -4.40 15.66 3.15
C TRP A 199 -4.54 14.81 1.89
N VAL A 200 -5.76 14.34 1.66
CA VAL A 200 -6.25 13.90 0.36
C VAL A 200 -7.09 15.04 -0.21
N MET A 201 -6.82 15.40 -1.47
CA MET A 201 -7.57 16.41 -2.21
C MET A 201 -8.41 15.71 -3.28
N ARG A 202 -9.65 16.15 -3.49
CA ARG A 202 -10.51 15.76 -4.60
C ARG A 202 -10.54 16.90 -5.64
N LEU A 203 -10.38 16.54 -6.90
CA LEU A 203 -10.43 17.45 -8.04
C LEU A 203 -11.56 17.02 -8.96
N SER A 204 -12.27 18.00 -9.55
CA SER A 204 -13.20 17.71 -10.66
C SER A 204 -12.46 17.04 -11.84
N PRO A 205 -13.17 16.35 -12.76
CA PRO A 205 -12.54 15.68 -13.90
C PRO A 205 -11.68 16.58 -14.78
N ASP A 206 -12.00 17.89 -14.86
CA ASP A 206 -11.22 18.89 -15.58
C ASP A 206 -10.14 19.58 -14.71
N GLY A 207 -10.01 19.23 -13.45
CA GLY A 207 -9.05 19.76 -12.50
C GLY A 207 -9.32 21.18 -11.98
N LYS A 208 -10.43 21.83 -12.39
CA LYS A 208 -10.69 23.23 -12.04
C LYS A 208 -11.29 23.44 -10.65
N GLU A 209 -12.08 22.49 -10.18
CA GLU A 209 -12.63 22.53 -8.83
C GLU A 209 -11.81 21.60 -7.92
N VAL A 210 -11.32 22.13 -6.81
CA VAL A 210 -10.50 21.39 -5.85
C VAL A 210 -11.11 21.49 -4.47
N THR A 211 -11.30 20.34 -3.83
CA THR A 211 -11.89 20.23 -2.50
C THR A 211 -10.94 19.50 -1.56
N PRO A 212 -10.62 20.05 -0.36
CA PRO A 212 -9.97 19.29 0.71
C PRO A 212 -10.89 18.16 1.16
N PHE A 213 -10.50 16.90 0.88
CA PHE A 213 -11.39 15.77 1.05
C PHE A 213 -11.26 15.11 2.43
N ALA A 214 -10.02 14.81 2.87
CA ALA A 214 -9.77 14.17 4.15
C ALA A 214 -8.35 14.47 4.65
N SER A 215 -8.15 14.40 5.97
CA SER A 215 -6.91 14.77 6.64
C SER A 215 -6.37 13.67 7.55
N GLY A 216 -5.16 13.85 8.09
CA GLY A 216 -4.60 12.94 9.09
C GLY A 216 -3.68 11.89 8.52
N PHE A 217 -3.10 12.11 7.35
CA PHE A 217 -2.14 11.21 6.72
C PHE A 217 -0.70 11.64 7.01
N ARG A 218 0.20 10.66 7.09
CA ARG A 218 1.63 10.89 7.28
C ARG A 218 2.40 10.78 5.96
N THR A 219 2.45 9.58 5.43
CA THR A 219 3.09 9.22 4.15
C THR A 219 2.14 8.31 3.41
N PRO A 220 1.11 8.89 2.78
CA PRO A 220 0.07 8.14 2.07
C PRO A 220 0.59 7.66 0.71
N ASP A 221 1.55 6.73 0.72
CA ASP A 221 2.27 6.28 -0.48
C ASP A 221 1.40 5.50 -1.47
N GLY A 222 0.20 5.15 -1.10
CA GLY A 222 -0.75 4.53 -2.02
C GLY A 222 -2.15 5.06 -1.88
N ILE A 223 -2.74 5.46 -3.02
CA ILE A 223 -4.13 5.85 -3.15
C ILE A 223 -4.75 5.10 -4.32
N GLY A 224 -5.98 4.62 -4.17
CA GLY A 224 -6.70 3.87 -5.21
C GLY A 224 -8.07 3.42 -4.75
N PHE A 225 -8.82 2.81 -5.65
CA PHE A 225 -10.17 2.31 -5.38
C PHE A 225 -10.19 0.78 -5.31
N ASP A 226 -11.02 0.23 -4.44
CA ASP A 226 -11.36 -1.18 -4.48
C ASP A 226 -12.48 -1.47 -5.49
N ALA A 227 -12.84 -2.77 -5.63
CA ALA A 227 -13.84 -3.20 -6.61
C ALA A 227 -15.27 -2.74 -6.30
N GLU A 228 -15.53 -2.22 -5.11
CA GLU A 228 -16.80 -1.64 -4.66
C GLU A 228 -16.78 -0.11 -4.70
N GLY A 229 -15.72 0.52 -5.23
CA GLY A 229 -15.59 1.97 -5.36
C GLY A 229 -15.21 2.69 -4.06
N ARG A 230 -14.72 1.98 -3.04
CA ARG A 230 -14.22 2.63 -1.82
C ARG A 230 -12.83 3.21 -2.06
N LEU A 231 -12.63 4.48 -1.74
CA LEU A 231 -11.31 5.11 -1.77
C LEU A 231 -10.44 4.57 -0.64
N LEU A 232 -9.33 3.98 -1.00
CA LEU A 232 -8.35 3.42 -0.07
C LEU A 232 -7.06 4.22 -0.11
N VAL A 233 -6.50 4.47 1.08
CA VAL A 233 -5.15 5.04 1.24
C VAL A 233 -4.32 4.11 2.11
N ALA A 234 -3.17 3.68 1.59
CA ALA A 234 -2.14 2.98 2.34
C ALA A 234 -1.16 4.01 2.92
N ASP A 235 -1.05 4.06 4.24
CA ASP A 235 -0.19 5.01 4.95
C ASP A 235 0.85 4.29 5.81
N ASN A 236 2.09 4.74 5.73
CA ASN A 236 3.24 4.10 6.36
C ASN A 236 3.23 4.28 7.88
N GLN A 237 3.89 3.34 8.58
CA GLN A 237 4.17 3.46 10.01
C GLN A 237 4.83 4.80 10.33
N GLY A 238 4.49 5.38 11.48
CA GLY A 238 5.11 6.62 11.94
C GLY A 238 4.84 6.95 13.39
N ASP A 239 5.00 8.21 13.72
CA ASP A 239 4.47 8.85 14.90
C ASP A 239 2.94 8.84 14.84
N TRP A 240 2.30 8.83 16.01
CA TRP A 240 0.86 8.73 16.24
C TRP A 240 0.27 7.35 15.94
N LEU A 241 0.37 6.87 14.71
CA LEU A 241 -0.12 5.55 14.33
C LEU A 241 1.05 4.56 14.21
N GLY A 242 1.14 3.66 15.17
CA GLY A 242 2.32 2.87 15.49
C GLY A 242 2.65 1.72 14.52
N THR A 243 1.83 1.47 13.49
CA THR A 243 2.12 0.50 12.43
C THR A 243 1.65 1.03 11.07
N SER A 244 2.04 0.38 9.99
CA SER A 244 1.48 0.64 8.66
C SER A 244 0.00 0.22 8.60
N LYS A 245 -0.78 0.87 7.75
CA LYS A 245 -2.24 0.71 7.74
C LYS A 245 -2.86 1.03 6.39
N VAL A 246 -4.10 0.59 6.22
CA VAL A 246 -4.98 0.95 5.12
C VAL A 246 -6.21 1.63 5.67
N HIS A 247 -6.53 2.78 5.13
CA HIS A 247 -7.72 3.56 5.45
C HIS A 247 -8.76 3.43 4.34
N HIS A 248 -10.02 3.24 4.69
CA HIS A 248 -11.16 3.57 3.84
C HIS A 248 -11.44 5.06 4.03
N VAL A 249 -11.15 5.86 3.02
CA VAL A 249 -11.18 7.32 3.12
C VAL A 249 -12.56 7.85 2.73
N ARG A 250 -13.14 8.66 3.62
CA ARG A 250 -14.42 9.35 3.43
C ARG A 250 -14.24 10.84 3.59
N GLU A 251 -15.08 11.61 2.94
CA GLU A 251 -15.10 13.07 3.01
C GLU A 251 -15.20 13.57 4.46
N GLY A 252 -14.39 14.57 4.81
CA GLY A 252 -14.33 15.15 6.15
C GLY A 252 -13.61 14.31 7.20
N GLY A 253 -13.16 13.08 6.87
CA GLY A 253 -12.49 12.17 7.80
C GLY A 253 -11.14 12.70 8.29
N PHE A 254 -10.80 12.38 9.55
CA PHE A 254 -9.46 12.57 10.11
C PHE A 254 -8.83 11.21 10.44
N TYR A 255 -7.69 10.90 9.84
CA TYR A 255 -7.09 9.55 9.88
C TYR A 255 -5.91 9.43 10.85
N GLY A 256 -5.77 10.39 11.77
CA GLY A 256 -5.01 10.25 13.01
C GLY A 256 -3.66 10.95 13.06
N HIS A 257 -3.10 11.50 11.99
CA HIS A 257 -1.87 12.30 12.09
C HIS A 257 -2.20 13.78 12.26
N PRO A 258 -2.00 14.39 13.46
CA PRO A 258 -2.53 15.72 13.78
C PRO A 258 -1.80 16.87 13.09
N ALA A 259 -0.64 16.65 12.47
CA ALA A 259 0.09 17.71 11.76
C ALA A 259 -0.74 18.38 10.66
N SER A 260 -1.63 17.64 10.01
CA SER A 260 -2.50 18.12 8.94
C SER A 260 -3.63 19.04 9.42
N LEU A 261 -4.00 18.97 10.69
CA LEU A 261 -5.12 19.72 11.25
C LEU A 261 -4.92 21.23 11.21
N VAL A 262 -3.68 21.71 11.10
CA VAL A 262 -3.38 23.16 10.94
C VAL A 262 -4.04 23.78 9.69
N TRP A 263 -4.49 22.96 8.73
CA TRP A 263 -5.20 23.39 7.53
C TRP A 263 -6.70 23.12 7.57
N ARG A 264 -7.19 22.57 8.69
CA ARG A 264 -8.62 22.39 8.91
C ARG A 264 -9.25 23.74 9.27
N GLU A 265 -10.35 24.07 8.62
CA GLU A 265 -11.08 25.31 8.90
C GLU A 265 -11.44 25.41 10.39
N GLY A 266 -11.17 26.58 10.99
CA GLY A 266 -11.40 26.86 12.39
C GLY A 266 -10.44 26.19 13.39
N TRP A 267 -9.38 25.51 12.92
CA TRP A 267 -8.40 24.90 13.80
C TRP A 267 -7.30 25.91 14.20
N ASP A 268 -7.11 26.12 15.51
CA ASP A 268 -6.23 27.13 16.09
C ASP A 268 -5.16 26.58 17.07
N ARG A 269 -5.04 25.25 17.20
CA ARG A 269 -4.14 24.60 18.14
C ARG A 269 -2.99 23.88 17.43
N ALA A 270 -1.76 23.98 17.99
CA ALA A 270 -0.64 23.19 17.52
C ALA A 270 -0.87 21.70 17.85
N ALA A 271 -0.44 20.81 16.94
CA ALA A 271 -0.66 19.36 17.08
C ALA A 271 -0.17 18.77 18.40
N LEU A 272 0.95 19.29 18.94
CA LEU A 272 1.52 18.81 20.21
C LEU A 272 0.83 19.40 21.46
N GLU A 273 -0.05 20.37 21.31
CA GLU A 273 -0.84 20.97 22.39
C GLU A 273 -2.17 20.27 22.63
N VAL A 274 -2.60 19.46 21.66
CA VAL A 274 -3.85 18.70 21.75
C VAL A 274 -3.65 17.43 22.59
N PRO A 275 -4.51 17.13 23.57
CA PRO A 275 -4.48 15.85 24.27
C PRO A 275 -4.58 14.66 23.31
N VAL A 276 -3.86 13.58 23.61
CA VAL A 276 -3.84 12.37 22.75
C VAL A 276 -5.24 11.74 22.71
N GLU A 277 -5.93 11.76 23.83
CA GLU A 277 -7.28 11.20 24.03
C GLU A 277 -8.30 11.93 23.14
N GLU A 278 -8.19 13.25 23.02
CA GLU A 278 -9.06 14.06 22.15
C GLU A 278 -8.81 13.73 20.66
N LEU A 279 -7.55 13.56 20.28
CA LEU A 279 -7.19 13.17 18.91
C LEU A 279 -7.64 11.73 18.60
N GLU A 280 -7.62 10.85 19.61
CA GLU A 280 -8.10 9.47 19.45
C GLU A 280 -9.61 9.41 19.25
N GLU A 281 -10.37 10.25 19.95
CA GLU A 281 -11.82 10.38 19.75
C GLU A 281 -12.18 10.99 18.38
N LEU A 282 -11.36 11.94 17.90
CA LEU A 282 -11.57 12.60 16.61
C LEU A 282 -11.27 11.69 15.41
N ARG A 283 -10.33 10.75 15.56
CA ARG A 283 -9.83 9.97 14.43
C ARG A 283 -10.80 8.90 13.94
N THR A 284 -10.89 8.75 12.62
CA THR A 284 -11.48 7.58 11.99
C THR A 284 -10.51 6.40 12.10
N PRO A 285 -10.93 5.24 12.65
CA PRO A 285 -10.08 4.06 12.73
C PRO A 285 -9.61 3.58 11.36
N ALA A 286 -8.40 3.02 11.32
CA ALA A 286 -7.90 2.36 10.11
C ALA A 286 -8.71 1.08 9.82
N MET A 287 -9.02 0.85 8.54
CA MET A 287 -9.71 -0.36 8.07
C MET A 287 -8.88 -1.63 8.30
N ALA A 288 -7.56 -1.53 8.12
CA ALA A 288 -6.62 -2.60 8.40
C ALA A 288 -5.33 -2.05 8.97
N LEU A 289 -4.88 -2.61 10.08
CA LEU A 289 -3.54 -2.43 10.64
C LEU A 289 -2.64 -3.54 10.14
N LEU A 290 -1.46 -3.17 9.66
CA LEU A 290 -0.51 -4.09 9.03
C LEU A 290 0.71 -4.28 9.95
N PRO A 291 0.80 -5.38 10.71
CA PRO A 291 1.92 -5.61 11.61
C PRO A 291 3.28 -5.54 10.92
N GLN A 292 4.12 -4.63 11.42
CA GLN A 292 5.47 -4.36 10.92
C GLN A 292 6.35 -5.61 11.00
N GLY A 293 7.08 -5.93 9.92
CA GLY A 293 7.95 -7.11 9.84
C GLY A 293 7.23 -8.42 9.55
N GLU A 294 5.89 -8.45 9.61
CA GLU A 294 5.11 -9.67 9.40
C GLU A 294 4.36 -9.67 8.06
N ILE A 295 3.64 -8.59 7.75
CA ILE A 295 2.85 -8.51 6.52
C ILE A 295 3.24 -7.32 5.65
N ALA A 296 3.44 -6.13 6.20
CA ALA A 296 3.91 -4.98 5.45
C ALA A 296 4.73 -4.03 6.32
N ASN A 297 5.76 -3.44 5.72
CA ASN A 297 6.56 -2.38 6.31
C ASN A 297 6.29 -1.03 5.64
N SER A 298 6.12 -1.04 4.32
CA SER A 298 5.91 0.15 3.51
C SER A 298 4.86 -0.16 2.44
N PRO A 299 3.57 -0.20 2.82
CA PRO A 299 2.50 -0.45 1.87
C PRO A 299 2.36 0.71 0.89
N THR A 300 2.03 0.37 -0.35
CA THR A 300 1.91 1.29 -1.46
C THR A 300 0.53 1.19 -2.12
N GLN A 301 0.42 1.37 -3.42
CA GLN A 301 -0.84 1.48 -4.16
C GLN A 301 -1.83 0.34 -3.87
N PRO A 302 -3.06 0.64 -3.43
CA PRO A 302 -4.19 -0.28 -3.52
C PRO A 302 -4.68 -0.40 -4.96
N LEU A 303 -4.97 -1.64 -5.39
CA LEU A 303 -5.47 -1.93 -6.75
C LEU A 303 -6.48 -3.06 -6.70
N ALA A 304 -7.66 -2.87 -7.29
CA ALA A 304 -8.66 -3.92 -7.45
C ALA A 304 -8.21 -4.93 -8.52
N ILE A 305 -8.36 -6.23 -8.24
CA ILE A 305 -8.21 -7.29 -9.23
C ILE A 305 -9.43 -7.26 -10.15
N PRO A 306 -9.28 -7.09 -11.47
CA PRO A 306 -10.42 -7.04 -12.39
C PRO A 306 -11.28 -8.32 -12.37
N ALA A 307 -12.55 -8.18 -12.70
CA ALA A 307 -13.43 -9.32 -12.88
C ALA A 307 -12.86 -10.28 -13.95
N GLY A 308 -12.87 -11.57 -13.67
CA GLY A 308 -12.32 -12.60 -14.56
C GLY A 308 -10.81 -12.79 -14.49
N THR A 309 -10.07 -11.94 -13.77
CA THR A 309 -8.63 -12.02 -13.60
C THR A 309 -8.26 -12.74 -12.30
N PHE A 310 -7.19 -13.53 -12.29
CA PHE A 310 -6.70 -14.33 -11.15
C PHE A 310 -7.78 -15.27 -10.55
N GLY A 311 -8.73 -15.74 -11.37
CA GLY A 311 -9.71 -16.76 -11.01
C GLY A 311 -10.50 -16.44 -9.75
N PRO A 312 -10.38 -17.24 -8.68
CA PRO A 312 -11.18 -17.07 -7.47
C PRO A 312 -10.80 -15.82 -6.64
N LEU A 313 -9.74 -15.09 -7.00
CA LEU A 313 -9.33 -13.86 -6.34
C LEU A 313 -9.84 -12.60 -7.04
N ALA A 314 -10.57 -12.75 -8.15
CA ALA A 314 -11.19 -11.63 -8.87
C ALA A 314 -11.99 -10.73 -7.91
N ARG A 315 -11.97 -9.41 -8.15
CA ARG A 315 -12.62 -8.36 -7.36
C ARG A 315 -12.07 -8.16 -5.93
N GLN A 316 -11.01 -8.87 -5.54
CA GLN A 316 -10.29 -8.54 -4.30
C GLN A 316 -9.34 -7.37 -4.54
N THR A 317 -8.85 -6.77 -3.45
CA THR A 317 -7.87 -5.67 -3.52
C THR A 317 -6.49 -6.19 -3.16
N ILE A 318 -5.49 -5.80 -3.96
CA ILE A 318 -4.08 -6.00 -3.66
C ILE A 318 -3.44 -4.66 -3.30
N ILE A 319 -2.39 -4.71 -2.48
CA ILE A 319 -1.64 -3.55 -2.04
C ILE A 319 -0.17 -3.85 -2.26
N GLY A 320 0.56 -2.92 -2.87
CA GLY A 320 2.00 -3.04 -3.04
C GLY A 320 2.75 -2.99 -1.72
N GLU A 321 3.98 -3.48 -1.70
CA GLU A 321 4.84 -3.47 -0.51
C GLU A 321 6.31 -3.36 -0.93
N MET A 322 7.01 -2.32 -0.45
CA MET A 322 8.36 -2.00 -0.91
C MET A 322 9.45 -2.86 -0.26
N ASN A 323 9.29 -3.27 1.00
CA ASN A 323 10.39 -3.82 1.78
C ASN A 323 10.43 -5.35 1.83
N GLN A 324 9.33 -6.02 1.46
CA GLN A 324 9.22 -7.47 1.45
C GLN A 324 9.09 -8.00 0.02
N THR A 325 9.37 -9.29 -0.17
CA THR A 325 9.18 -10.00 -1.44
C THR A 325 7.73 -10.49 -1.58
N SER A 326 6.76 -9.60 -1.34
CA SER A 326 5.33 -9.92 -1.33
C SER A 326 4.47 -8.70 -1.64
N LEU A 327 3.23 -8.96 -1.97
CA LEU A 327 2.12 -8.00 -1.90
C LEU A 327 1.24 -8.34 -0.69
N VAL A 328 0.26 -7.50 -0.41
CA VAL A 328 -0.80 -7.75 0.56
C VAL A 328 -2.13 -7.86 -0.17
N ARG A 329 -2.95 -8.83 0.19
CA ARG A 329 -4.33 -8.94 -0.24
C ARG A 329 -5.24 -8.46 0.88
N LEU A 330 -6.09 -7.48 0.60
CA LEU A 330 -7.07 -6.92 1.52
C LEU A 330 -8.43 -7.57 1.26
N LEU A 331 -9.05 -8.05 2.34
CA LEU A 331 -10.35 -8.70 2.33
C LEU A 331 -11.31 -7.89 3.21
N PRO A 332 -12.05 -6.93 2.64
CA PRO A 332 -12.99 -6.09 3.37
C PRO A 332 -14.12 -6.90 4.01
N ASP A 333 -14.48 -6.53 5.24
CA ASP A 333 -15.65 -7.02 5.98
C ASP A 333 -16.40 -5.83 6.59
N CYS A 334 -16.93 -4.96 5.72
CA CYS A 334 -17.63 -3.73 6.07
C CYS A 334 -19.10 -4.01 6.40
N ASP A 335 -19.63 -3.26 7.36
CA ASP A 335 -21.03 -3.31 7.76
C ASP A 335 -21.50 -1.88 8.12
N GLY A 336 -22.34 -1.28 7.26
CA GLY A 336 -22.79 0.10 7.41
C GLY A 336 -21.59 1.08 7.47
N GLU A 337 -21.49 1.84 8.54
CA GLU A 337 -20.41 2.80 8.76
C GLU A 337 -19.08 2.16 9.19
N VAL A 338 -19.13 0.91 9.68
CA VAL A 338 -17.94 0.20 10.16
C VAL A 338 -17.15 -0.33 8.97
N SER A 339 -15.91 0.15 8.83
CA SER A 339 -14.95 -0.36 7.85
C SER A 339 -13.86 -1.14 8.56
N GLN A 340 -13.81 -2.45 8.34
CA GLN A 340 -12.79 -3.34 8.87
C GLN A 340 -12.40 -4.39 7.83
N ALA A 341 -11.25 -5.01 7.97
CA ALA A 341 -10.74 -5.94 6.98
C ALA A 341 -9.76 -6.97 7.55
N ALA A 342 -9.61 -8.06 6.83
CA ALA A 342 -8.46 -8.95 6.94
C ALA A 342 -7.41 -8.57 5.90
N ALA A 343 -6.13 -8.66 6.28
CA ALA A 343 -4.98 -8.57 5.40
C ALA A 343 -4.27 -9.93 5.34
N VAL A 344 -3.90 -10.37 4.13
CA VAL A 344 -3.29 -11.69 3.88
C VAL A 344 -2.08 -11.52 2.97
N PRO A 345 -0.93 -12.17 3.22
CA PRO A 345 0.20 -12.16 2.30
C PRO A 345 -0.20 -12.66 0.90
N PHE A 346 0.30 -11.99 -0.14
CA PHE A 346 0.04 -12.34 -1.53
C PHE A 346 1.33 -12.33 -2.34
N LEU A 347 1.49 -13.29 -3.27
CA LEU A 347 2.68 -13.44 -4.12
C LEU A 347 4.01 -13.37 -3.36
N ARG A 348 4.04 -13.96 -2.14
CA ARG A 348 5.27 -14.01 -1.34
C ARG A 348 6.29 -14.94 -2.01
N SER A 349 7.18 -14.36 -2.80
CA SER A 349 8.14 -15.07 -3.65
C SER A 349 9.41 -14.24 -3.86
N GLU A 350 10.57 -14.88 -3.80
CA GLU A 350 11.83 -14.25 -4.18
C GLU A 350 11.87 -13.89 -5.68
N ALA A 351 11.10 -14.60 -6.52
CA ALA A 351 10.97 -14.27 -7.94
C ALA A 351 10.25 -12.92 -8.15
N LEU A 352 9.28 -12.57 -7.29
CA LEU A 352 8.69 -11.24 -7.27
C LEU A 352 9.72 -10.19 -6.89
N GLY A 353 10.48 -10.42 -5.82
CA GLY A 353 11.41 -9.45 -5.25
C GLY A 353 10.73 -8.29 -4.50
N ARG A 354 11.54 -7.38 -3.97
CA ARG A 354 11.10 -6.18 -3.23
C ARG A 354 10.75 -5.02 -4.15
N GLY A 355 10.36 -3.89 -3.58
CA GLY A 355 10.16 -2.63 -4.29
C GLY A 355 8.81 -2.49 -4.97
N ASN A 356 7.81 -3.30 -4.64
CA ASN A 356 6.52 -3.36 -5.30
C ASN A 356 5.71 -2.08 -5.03
N HIS A 357 5.78 -1.11 -5.96
CA HIS A 357 5.35 0.26 -5.72
C HIS A 357 4.06 0.62 -6.47
N ARG A 358 4.04 0.54 -7.78
CA ARG A 358 2.89 0.87 -8.62
C ARG A 358 2.48 -0.31 -9.48
N MET A 359 1.19 -0.46 -9.68
CA MET A 359 0.64 -1.66 -10.29
C MET A 359 -0.48 -1.32 -11.26
N VAL A 360 -0.58 -2.10 -12.34
CA VAL A 360 -1.71 -2.03 -13.27
C VAL A 360 -2.02 -3.42 -13.82
N PHE A 361 -3.29 -3.69 -14.09
CA PHE A 361 -3.71 -4.86 -14.86
C PHE A 361 -3.91 -4.50 -16.34
N THR A 362 -3.41 -5.35 -17.24
CA THR A 362 -3.70 -5.30 -18.67
C THR A 362 -4.84 -6.25 -19.05
N ASP A 363 -5.43 -6.06 -20.25
CA ASP A 363 -6.62 -6.81 -20.71
C ASP A 363 -6.37 -8.31 -20.89
N ASP A 364 -5.13 -8.71 -21.05
CA ASP A 364 -4.73 -10.12 -21.07
C ASP A 364 -4.67 -10.77 -19.67
N GLY A 365 -5.05 -10.03 -18.62
CA GLY A 365 -5.05 -10.47 -17.23
C GLY A 365 -3.68 -10.45 -16.56
N SER A 366 -2.64 -9.88 -17.19
CA SER A 366 -1.33 -9.69 -16.56
C SER A 366 -1.38 -8.58 -15.53
N LEU A 367 -0.73 -8.78 -14.39
CA LEU A 367 -0.40 -7.74 -13.42
C LEU A 367 1.01 -7.23 -13.69
N TRP A 368 1.15 -5.94 -13.94
CA TRP A 368 2.43 -5.27 -14.10
C TRP A 368 2.78 -4.51 -12.82
N ILE A 369 4.02 -4.64 -12.37
CA ILE A 369 4.49 -4.07 -11.11
C ILE A 369 5.76 -3.27 -11.36
N GLY A 370 5.64 -1.96 -11.27
CA GLY A 370 6.76 -1.04 -11.22
C GLY A 370 7.39 -1.01 -9.84
N LYS A 371 8.72 -1.04 -9.81
CA LYS A 371 9.49 -1.13 -8.56
C LYS A 371 10.27 0.15 -8.28
N THR A 372 10.46 0.42 -6.98
CA THR A 372 11.29 1.54 -6.53
C THR A 372 12.01 1.21 -5.22
N HIS A 373 13.07 1.91 -4.93
CA HIS A 373 13.72 1.92 -3.61
C HIS A 373 13.73 3.30 -2.93
N LEU A 374 13.57 4.41 -3.67
CA LEU A 374 13.37 5.79 -3.17
C LEU A 374 14.10 6.10 -1.86
N SER A 375 15.42 5.84 -1.78
CA SER A 375 16.23 5.94 -0.55
C SER A 375 15.72 5.08 0.62
N TRP A 376 14.93 4.07 0.35
CA TRP A 376 14.39 3.10 1.29
C TRP A 376 14.72 1.68 0.84
N ALA A 377 14.47 0.66 1.68
CA ALA A 377 14.70 -0.72 1.29
C ALA A 377 13.66 -1.15 0.22
N GLY A 378 14.13 -1.45 -0.96
CA GLY A 378 13.29 -1.83 -2.09
C GLY A 378 14.12 -2.50 -3.20
N SER A 379 13.71 -2.32 -4.45
CA SER A 379 14.36 -2.76 -5.68
C SER A 379 13.96 -1.82 -6.80
N ASP A 380 14.29 -2.12 -8.04
CA ASP A 380 13.96 -1.35 -9.23
C ASP A 380 13.48 -2.25 -10.38
N GLY A 381 13.04 -1.63 -11.47
CA GLY A 381 12.61 -2.28 -12.69
C GLY A 381 11.11 -2.57 -12.77
N LEU A 382 10.75 -3.35 -13.80
CA LEU A 382 9.37 -3.73 -14.13
C LEU A 382 9.23 -5.24 -14.10
N VAL A 383 8.14 -5.74 -13.49
CA VAL A 383 7.83 -7.17 -13.44
C VAL A 383 6.42 -7.41 -13.93
N ARG A 384 6.24 -8.39 -14.81
CA ARG A 384 4.95 -8.91 -15.26
C ARG A 384 4.64 -10.19 -14.50
N VAL A 385 3.47 -10.25 -13.87
CA VAL A 385 2.96 -11.43 -13.16
C VAL A 385 1.74 -11.98 -13.88
N ARG A 386 1.73 -13.30 -14.14
CA ARG A 386 0.61 -13.98 -14.80
C ARG A 386 0.19 -15.20 -14.01
N TRP A 387 -1.12 -15.36 -13.81
CA TRP A 387 -1.66 -16.59 -13.27
C TRP A 387 -1.64 -17.70 -14.34
N LYS A 388 -1.15 -18.88 -13.98
CA LYS A 388 -1.05 -20.04 -14.90
C LYS A 388 -2.39 -20.72 -15.20
N GLY A 389 -3.49 -20.18 -14.65
CA GLY A 389 -4.83 -20.66 -14.90
C GLY A 389 -5.33 -21.73 -13.90
N PRO A 390 -6.55 -22.23 -14.09
CA PRO A 390 -7.22 -23.11 -13.12
C PRO A 390 -6.49 -24.42 -12.83
N SER A 391 -5.75 -24.96 -13.79
CA SER A 391 -4.98 -26.22 -13.63
C SER A 391 -3.86 -26.12 -12.60
N ALA A 392 -3.30 -24.93 -12.40
CA ALA A 392 -2.29 -24.70 -11.38
C ALA A 392 -2.83 -24.78 -9.95
N GLY A 393 -4.17 -24.60 -9.81
CA GLY A 393 -4.84 -24.50 -8.51
C GLY A 393 -4.54 -23.16 -7.82
N LEU A 394 -5.36 -22.80 -6.86
CA LEU A 394 -5.16 -21.60 -6.06
C LEU A 394 -5.86 -21.77 -4.70
N PHE A 395 -5.25 -22.51 -3.80
CA PHE A 395 -5.80 -22.71 -2.46
C PHE A 395 -5.45 -21.52 -1.57
N ALA A 396 -6.44 -20.68 -1.28
CA ALA A 396 -6.28 -19.43 -0.53
C ALA A 396 -7.56 -19.09 0.26
N VAL A 397 -7.44 -18.18 1.22
CA VAL A 397 -8.60 -17.55 1.88
C VAL A 397 -9.23 -16.57 0.90
N ALA A 398 -10.49 -16.77 0.55
CA ALA A 398 -11.25 -15.91 -0.37
C ALA A 398 -11.96 -14.75 0.35
N LYS A 399 -12.45 -14.99 1.57
CA LYS A 399 -13.18 -14.01 2.39
C LYS A 399 -12.99 -14.33 3.86
N VAL A 400 -12.97 -13.30 4.70
CA VAL A 400 -13.05 -13.44 6.16
C VAL A 400 -14.19 -12.59 6.65
N GLN A 401 -15.02 -13.15 7.52
CA GLN A 401 -16.11 -12.44 8.19
C GLN A 401 -15.98 -12.59 9.69
N LEU A 402 -16.14 -11.47 10.39
CA LEU A 402 -16.20 -11.45 11.84
C LEU A 402 -17.52 -12.06 12.33
N GLU A 403 -17.44 -12.85 13.38
CA GLU A 403 -18.58 -13.35 14.16
C GLU A 403 -18.41 -12.92 15.63
N THR A 404 -19.46 -12.96 16.43
CA THR A 404 -19.44 -12.55 17.84
C THR A 404 -18.29 -13.21 18.63
N SER A 405 -17.99 -14.46 18.36
CA SER A 405 -16.94 -15.21 19.06
C SER A 405 -15.99 -15.90 18.05
N GLY A 406 -15.54 -15.20 17.01
CA GLY A 406 -14.56 -15.77 16.09
C GLY A 406 -14.68 -15.31 14.65
N PHE A 407 -14.29 -16.19 13.74
CA PHE A 407 -14.12 -15.83 12.31
C PHE A 407 -14.65 -16.94 11.41
N CYS A 408 -15.37 -16.53 10.37
CA CYS A 408 -15.79 -17.41 9.27
C CYS A 408 -14.93 -17.12 8.04
N LEU A 409 -14.16 -18.11 7.59
CA LEU A 409 -13.24 -18.01 6.47
C LEU A 409 -13.77 -18.83 5.28
N ARG A 410 -13.96 -18.19 4.13
CA ARG A 410 -14.26 -18.88 2.86
C ARG A 410 -12.95 -19.21 2.17
N LEU A 411 -12.83 -20.43 1.70
CA LEU A 411 -11.67 -20.94 0.99
C LEU A 411 -11.96 -21.10 -0.51
N THR A 412 -10.95 -20.89 -1.35
CA THR A 412 -11.07 -21.03 -2.81
C THR A 412 -11.23 -22.48 -3.26
N GLU A 413 -10.71 -23.43 -2.48
CA GLU A 413 -10.82 -24.88 -2.70
C GLU A 413 -11.26 -25.57 -1.39
N PRO A 414 -11.81 -26.79 -1.45
CA PRO A 414 -12.09 -27.55 -0.25
C PRO A 414 -10.84 -27.86 0.56
N ALA A 415 -10.87 -27.63 1.87
CA ALA A 415 -9.83 -28.03 2.81
C ALA A 415 -10.01 -29.47 3.29
N ASP A 416 -8.88 -30.07 3.68
CA ASP A 416 -8.85 -31.32 4.45
C ASP A 416 -9.09 -30.99 5.94
N GLY A 417 -9.87 -31.82 6.63
CA GLY A 417 -10.14 -31.71 8.07
C GLY A 417 -8.96 -32.07 8.98
N ALA A 418 -7.86 -32.58 8.44
CA ALA A 418 -6.68 -32.91 9.20
C ALA A 418 -5.98 -31.64 9.74
N ASN A 419 -5.42 -31.74 10.96
CA ASN A 419 -4.60 -30.69 11.60
C ASN A 419 -5.31 -29.36 11.87
N LEU A 420 -6.64 -29.33 11.96
CA LEU A 420 -7.38 -28.12 12.38
C LEU A 420 -7.07 -27.75 13.84
N ASP A 421 -6.68 -28.70 14.66
CA ASP A 421 -6.21 -28.55 16.04
C ASP A 421 -4.89 -27.75 16.16
N LYS A 422 -4.16 -27.61 15.06
CA LYS A 422 -2.90 -26.84 14.98
C LYS A 422 -3.11 -25.37 14.58
N ILE A 423 -4.34 -24.96 14.26
CA ILE A 423 -4.67 -23.55 14.02
C ILE A 423 -4.41 -22.77 15.31
N ALA A 424 -3.78 -21.61 15.18
CA ALA A 424 -3.51 -20.76 16.31
C ALA A 424 -4.06 -19.36 16.07
N VAL A 425 -4.58 -18.73 17.12
CA VAL A 425 -5.05 -17.34 17.08
C VAL A 425 -4.33 -16.56 18.18
N ARG A 426 -3.85 -15.40 17.84
CA ARG A 426 -3.27 -14.41 18.77
C ARG A 426 -3.92 -13.06 18.56
N SER A 427 -3.99 -12.26 19.60
CA SER A 427 -4.49 -10.89 19.51
C SER A 427 -3.47 -9.90 20.08
N HIS A 428 -3.54 -8.65 19.66
CA HIS A 428 -2.74 -7.55 20.18
C HIS A 428 -3.39 -6.20 19.82
N ARG A 429 -2.88 -5.12 20.44
CA ARG A 429 -3.23 -3.73 20.13
C ARG A 429 -2.00 -2.92 19.81
N TYR A 430 -2.21 -1.71 19.30
CA TYR A 430 -1.18 -0.68 19.14
C TYR A 430 -1.59 0.57 19.90
N HIS A 431 -0.60 1.28 20.48
CA HIS A 431 -0.85 2.58 21.07
C HIS A 431 -1.04 3.65 19.99
N TYR A 432 -2.01 4.52 20.20
CA TYR A 432 -2.07 5.81 19.54
C TYR A 432 -1.31 6.82 20.42
N HIS A 433 -0.17 7.32 19.97
CA HIS A 433 0.73 8.15 20.78
C HIS A 433 1.72 8.94 19.92
N ARG A 434 2.34 9.96 20.51
CA ARG A 434 3.27 10.86 19.82
C ARG A 434 4.60 10.21 19.37
N ALA A 435 4.97 9.09 19.95
CA ALA A 435 6.21 8.41 19.60
C ALA A 435 6.12 7.70 18.24
N TYR A 436 7.27 7.45 17.63
CA TYR A 436 7.37 6.71 16.38
C TYR A 436 7.27 5.21 16.63
N GLY A 437 6.35 4.57 15.90
CA GLY A 437 6.07 3.15 16.04
C GLY A 437 5.37 2.80 17.36
N SER A 438 4.81 1.63 17.42
CA SER A 438 4.29 1.04 18.65
C SER A 438 4.66 -0.43 18.67
N PRO A 439 5.11 -0.98 19.82
CA PRO A 439 5.16 -2.42 19.97
C PRO A 439 3.74 -2.99 19.93
N LYS A 440 3.63 -4.28 19.69
CA LYS A 440 2.40 -5.00 19.98
C LYS A 440 2.20 -4.99 21.50
N VAL A 441 1.07 -4.46 21.95
CA VAL A 441 0.73 -4.43 23.38
C VAL A 441 -0.39 -5.40 23.65
N ASP A 442 -0.43 -5.95 24.87
CA ASP A 442 -1.39 -6.97 25.30
C ASP A 442 -1.42 -8.21 24.37
N GLU A 443 -0.27 -8.52 23.77
CA GLU A 443 -0.18 -9.68 22.89
C GLU A 443 -0.39 -10.97 23.68
N ARG A 444 -1.39 -11.78 23.26
CA ARG A 444 -1.74 -13.02 23.92
C ARG A 444 -2.25 -14.08 22.94
N PRO A 445 -2.10 -15.36 23.25
CA PRO A 445 -2.84 -16.40 22.55
C PRO A 445 -4.33 -16.34 22.93
N GLU A 446 -5.18 -16.62 21.94
CA GLU A 446 -6.62 -16.77 22.15
C GLU A 446 -7.00 -18.25 22.20
N ALA A 447 -7.83 -18.62 23.17
CA ALA A 447 -8.30 -19.99 23.28
C ALA A 447 -9.34 -20.30 22.20
N ILE A 448 -9.09 -21.33 21.39
CA ILE A 448 -9.99 -21.79 20.34
C ILE A 448 -10.94 -22.82 20.94
N ALA A 449 -12.24 -22.52 20.94
CA ALA A 449 -13.29 -23.44 21.38
C ALA A 449 -13.59 -24.51 20.33
N ALA A 450 -13.51 -24.16 19.03
CA ALA A 450 -13.71 -25.08 17.93
C ALA A 450 -13.12 -24.54 16.62
N ALA A 451 -12.57 -25.43 15.78
CA ALA A 451 -12.28 -25.17 14.37
C ALA A 451 -13.00 -26.23 13.53
N VAL A 452 -13.92 -25.82 12.67
CA VAL A 452 -14.83 -26.75 11.96
C VAL A 452 -14.89 -26.38 10.48
N LEU A 453 -14.88 -27.40 9.62
CA LEU A 453 -15.15 -27.26 8.20
C LEU A 453 -16.64 -27.46 7.90
N GLU A 454 -17.19 -26.57 7.10
CA GLU A 454 -18.57 -26.59 6.60
C GLU A 454 -18.56 -26.51 5.06
N ASP A 455 -19.71 -26.62 4.42
CA ASP A 455 -19.89 -26.47 2.96
C ASP A 455 -18.93 -27.37 2.15
N GLY A 456 -18.79 -28.62 2.53
CA GLY A 456 -17.88 -29.57 1.87
C GLY A 456 -16.41 -29.18 1.95
N GLY A 457 -15.99 -28.51 3.03
CA GLY A 457 -14.62 -28.09 3.27
C GLY A 457 -14.28 -26.69 2.74
N ARG A 458 -15.25 -25.94 2.18
CA ARG A 458 -15.01 -24.59 1.61
C ARG A 458 -15.20 -23.46 2.62
N THR A 459 -15.74 -23.76 3.78
CA THR A 459 -15.90 -22.78 4.89
C THR A 459 -15.18 -23.33 6.12
N LEU A 460 -14.23 -22.57 6.62
CA LEU A 460 -13.56 -22.84 7.89
C LEU A 460 -14.07 -21.85 8.93
N ARG A 461 -14.72 -22.35 9.97
CA ARG A 461 -15.17 -21.55 11.10
C ARG A 461 -14.24 -21.77 12.28
N VAL A 462 -13.62 -20.68 12.76
CA VAL A 462 -12.75 -20.68 13.95
C VAL A 462 -13.49 -19.94 15.05
N ARG A 463 -13.96 -20.66 16.07
CA ARG A 463 -14.65 -20.11 17.23
C ARG A 463 -13.68 -19.96 18.40
N LEU A 464 -13.66 -18.79 19.01
CA LEU A 464 -12.88 -18.50 20.20
C LEU A 464 -13.75 -18.78 21.46
N SER A 465 -13.08 -19.02 22.58
CA SER A 465 -13.76 -19.24 23.88
C SER A 465 -14.36 -17.95 24.43
N GLU A 466 -13.78 -16.80 24.09
CA GLU A 466 -14.23 -15.48 24.50
C GLU A 466 -14.73 -14.68 23.30
N PRO A 467 -15.63 -13.69 23.49
CA PRO A 467 -16.06 -12.78 22.45
C PRO A 467 -14.90 -11.99 21.87
N VAL A 468 -14.98 -11.70 20.56
CA VAL A 468 -14.02 -10.87 19.85
C VAL A 468 -14.18 -9.40 20.28
N THR A 469 -13.07 -8.71 20.50
CA THR A 469 -13.03 -7.30 20.88
C THR A 469 -12.22 -6.47 19.88
N ALA A 470 -12.31 -5.12 19.94
CA ALA A 470 -11.61 -4.22 19.03
C ALA A 470 -10.08 -4.29 19.22
N GLN A 471 -9.43 -5.05 18.37
CA GLN A 471 -7.97 -5.28 18.33
C GLN A 471 -7.56 -5.98 17.04
N VAL A 472 -6.26 -6.27 16.86
CA VAL A 472 -5.76 -7.04 15.74
C VAL A 472 -5.65 -8.50 16.12
N TYR A 473 -6.22 -9.38 15.29
CA TYR A 473 -6.12 -10.84 15.42
C TYR A 473 -5.23 -11.39 14.32
N THR A 474 -4.27 -12.22 14.70
CA THR A 474 -3.47 -13.04 13.78
C THR A 474 -3.97 -14.47 13.85
N ILE A 475 -4.49 -14.99 12.73
CA ILE A 475 -4.96 -16.37 12.59
C ILE A 475 -3.91 -17.11 11.76
N ASP A 476 -3.21 -18.08 12.36
CA ASP A 476 -2.21 -18.91 11.71
C ASP A 476 -2.88 -20.19 11.18
N LEU A 477 -2.91 -20.31 9.86
CA LEU A 477 -3.51 -21.40 9.11
C LEU A 477 -2.46 -22.29 8.42
N GLY A 478 -1.18 -22.19 8.81
CA GLY A 478 -0.07 -22.87 8.14
C GLY A 478 -0.17 -24.40 8.12
N SER A 479 -1.00 -24.98 9.00
CA SER A 479 -1.29 -26.42 9.04
C SER A 479 -2.37 -26.88 8.06
N VAL A 480 -3.21 -25.96 7.56
CA VAL A 480 -4.37 -26.26 6.70
C VAL A 480 -3.89 -26.65 5.30
N ARG A 481 -4.47 -27.71 4.76
CA ARG A 481 -4.22 -28.19 3.41
C ARG A 481 -5.52 -28.32 2.64
N SER A 482 -5.48 -28.19 1.32
CA SER A 482 -6.64 -28.54 0.50
C SER A 482 -6.85 -30.08 0.50
N SER A 483 -8.05 -30.51 0.11
CA SER A 483 -8.35 -31.93 -0.09
C SER A 483 -7.45 -32.60 -1.15
N ALA A 484 -6.80 -31.80 -2.01
CA ALA A 484 -5.78 -32.23 -2.97
C ALA A 484 -4.35 -32.16 -2.40
N GLY A 485 -4.17 -31.85 -1.10
CA GLY A 485 -2.87 -31.78 -0.42
C GLY A 485 -2.10 -30.47 -0.64
N ARG A 486 -2.69 -29.46 -1.33
CA ARG A 486 -2.02 -28.18 -1.57
C ARG A 486 -1.86 -27.36 -0.28
N GLN A 487 -0.75 -26.64 -0.20
CA GLN A 487 -0.52 -25.66 0.84
C GLN A 487 -1.44 -24.44 0.66
N LEU A 488 -1.92 -23.87 1.77
CA LEU A 488 -2.66 -22.62 1.76
C LEU A 488 -1.73 -21.45 1.41
N LEU A 489 -2.05 -20.72 0.36
CA LEU A 489 -1.31 -19.54 -0.08
C LEU A 489 -1.74 -18.31 0.74
N GLY A 490 -0.78 -17.68 1.43
CA GLY A 490 -1.08 -16.63 2.41
C GLY A 490 -1.73 -17.22 3.66
N ASP A 491 -0.97 -18.05 4.36
CA ASP A 491 -1.40 -18.90 5.48
C ASP A 491 -1.59 -18.14 6.81
N LYS A 492 -1.33 -16.82 6.85
CA LYS A 492 -1.58 -15.97 8.00
C LYS A 492 -2.59 -14.88 7.64
N VAL A 493 -3.63 -14.78 8.45
CA VAL A 493 -4.67 -13.76 8.31
C VAL A 493 -4.51 -12.76 9.45
N TYR A 494 -4.38 -11.48 9.11
CA TYR A 494 -4.31 -10.36 10.06
C TYR A 494 -5.62 -9.60 10.00
N TYR A 495 -6.51 -9.83 10.94
CA TYR A 495 -7.82 -9.19 10.97
C TYR A 495 -7.84 -8.02 11.95
N THR A 496 -8.17 -6.83 11.46
CA THR A 496 -8.38 -5.65 12.29
C THR A 496 -9.85 -5.53 12.64
N VAL A 497 -10.19 -5.68 13.92
CA VAL A 497 -11.53 -5.47 14.43
C VAL A 497 -11.64 -4.02 14.87
N VAL A 498 -12.47 -3.26 14.18
CA VAL A 498 -12.82 -1.86 14.52
C VAL A 498 -14.00 -1.84 15.47
N ALA A 499 -15.02 -2.64 15.18
CA ALA A 499 -16.17 -2.84 16.05
C ALA A 499 -16.50 -4.33 16.14
N ALA A 500 -16.79 -4.81 17.36
CA ALA A 500 -17.30 -6.16 17.58
C ALA A 500 -18.71 -6.32 17.02
N ARG A 501 -19.09 -7.57 16.69
CA ARG A 501 -20.45 -7.95 16.22
C ARG A 501 -21.23 -8.67 17.30
#